data_9248b7dd44313eb75c70fa21ac6c5ead
#
_entry.id   9248b7dd44313eb75c70fa21ac6c5ead
#
_cell.length_a   1.000
_cell.length_b   1.000
_cell.length_c   1.000
_cell.angle_alpha   90.00
_cell.angle_beta   90.00
_cell.angle_gamma   90.00
#
_symmetry.space_group_name_H-M   'P 1'
#
loop_
_entity.id
_entity.type
_entity.pdbx_description
1 polymer ?
#
loop_
_entity_poly.entity_id
_entity_poly.type
_entity_poly.pdbx_seq_one_letter_code
_entity_poly.pdbx_strand_id
1 'polypeptide(L)'
;LVYYYDGTDYVAGYDKVETLTFAGDHDTDPSVSVTYKGAGKFGFEYNDYVKICRAVVVDGDISSDENKIKEVSNSICLGKAENVREFSDKEQTWTPETALNTLVVVPFDETGKPGQAVAVRFTYDPEGEFLPKVLECVLAPHPSDPYTTVKWDFKTSNMASARFVMLPKEVLDYYKEQYDMDLVFSAAGGTFPADKIAEANSADGMHVVWDVEEGSEYSILVEVKNSWGDTLTVETSAKMQTRADKFEDKSIDDFVGMYLMSATVTTKSYDGSSSTESEAFRVDVVKTGRNSVSIKGLSNDSTYSPEIKGTYIPEKHCIRVETQNLGEYSYMTVVFGFVSDLWTAVRDGKSSLEFGFCDDGYVHWRASEGSEKKVNGYKFMLMDGSSYSGYDVAYKTYSNLLMVKM
;
A
#
# COMPACT_ATOMS: atom_id res chain seq x y z
N LEU A 1 34.69 46.11 23.36
CA LEU A 1 34.60 47.43 24.00
C LEU A 1 33.43 48.15 23.36
N VAL A 2 32.37 48.37 24.13
CA VAL A 2 31.21 49.14 23.68
C VAL A 2 31.33 50.54 24.25
N TYR A 3 31.32 51.54 23.39
CA TYR A 3 31.26 52.93 23.77
C TYR A 3 29.82 53.43 23.50
N TYR A 4 29.29 54.26 24.37
CA TYR A 4 28.07 54.97 24.09
C TYR A 4 28.32 56.49 24.08
N TYR A 5 27.51 57.22 23.33
CA TYR A 5 27.57 58.66 23.23
C TYR A 5 26.60 59.27 24.23
N ASP A 6 27.12 60.03 25.19
CA ASP A 6 26.33 60.62 26.28
C ASP A 6 25.73 62.01 25.91
N GLY A 7 25.95 62.44 24.68
CA GLY A 7 25.53 63.75 24.18
C GLY A 7 26.67 64.74 24.09
N THR A 8 27.83 64.44 24.64
CA THR A 8 29.02 65.29 24.62
C THR A 8 30.28 64.60 24.19
N ASP A 9 30.43 63.31 24.57
CA ASP A 9 31.62 62.55 24.22
C ASP A 9 31.33 61.06 24.23
N TYR A 10 32.25 60.21 23.68
CA TYR A 10 32.20 58.76 23.75
C TYR A 10 32.81 58.30 25.07
N VAL A 11 31.98 57.71 25.91
CA VAL A 11 32.40 57.23 27.22
C VAL A 11 32.48 55.72 27.22
N ALA A 12 33.54 55.17 27.78
CA ALA A 12 33.63 53.73 28.01
C ALA A 12 32.54 53.32 29.00
N GLY A 13 31.63 52.47 28.56
CA GLY A 13 30.50 52.03 29.39
C GLY A 13 30.99 51.15 30.53
N TYR A 14 30.74 51.60 31.72
CA TYR A 14 30.85 50.83 32.94
C TYR A 14 29.45 50.40 33.38
N ASP A 15 29.24 49.18 33.66
CA ASP A 15 28.14 48.65 34.47
C ASP A 15 26.75 48.45 33.82
N LYS A 16 26.49 48.75 32.55
CA LYS A 16 25.28 48.32 31.86
C LYS A 16 25.62 47.81 30.47
N VAL A 17 25.54 46.51 30.27
CA VAL A 17 25.38 45.91 28.96
C VAL A 17 23.90 46.04 28.60
N GLU A 18 23.54 47.14 27.92
CA GLU A 18 22.26 47.16 27.22
C GLU A 18 22.44 46.33 25.95
N THR A 19 21.76 45.19 25.91
CA THR A 19 21.63 44.43 24.69
C THR A 19 20.75 45.24 23.76
N LEU A 20 21.36 45.94 22.81
CA LEU A 20 20.63 46.49 21.68
C LEU A 20 20.18 45.32 20.82
N THR A 21 18.95 44.87 21.04
CA THR A 21 18.27 44.00 20.10
C THR A 21 17.84 44.92 18.96
N PHE A 22 18.60 44.93 17.87
CA PHE A 22 18.08 45.41 16.60
C PHE A 22 17.00 44.38 16.21
N ALA A 23 15.75 44.75 16.36
CA ALA A 23 14.66 44.15 15.63
C ALA A 23 14.86 44.56 14.18
N GLY A 24 15.81 43.94 13.50
CA GLY A 24 15.92 44.01 12.05
C GLY A 24 14.65 43.36 11.52
N ASP A 25 14.07 43.99 10.52
CA ASP A 25 13.01 43.39 9.75
C ASP A 25 13.62 42.10 9.11
N HIS A 26 13.34 40.92 9.68
CA HIS A 26 13.88 39.65 9.21
C HIS A 26 13.48 39.36 7.76
N ASP A 27 12.44 40.03 7.27
CA ASP A 27 11.98 39.89 5.88
C ASP A 27 12.96 40.53 4.87
N THR A 28 13.95 41.32 5.32
CA THR A 28 14.96 41.95 4.46
C THR A 28 16.32 41.25 4.47
N ASP A 29 16.48 40.16 5.21
CA ASP A 29 17.74 39.40 5.22
C ASP A 29 17.87 38.56 3.94
N PRO A 30 19.07 38.48 3.34
CA PRO A 30 19.30 37.65 2.18
C PRO A 30 19.09 36.17 2.55
N SER A 31 18.24 35.46 1.79
CA SER A 31 17.92 34.05 2.02
C SER A 31 17.98 33.25 0.73
N VAL A 32 18.39 31.99 0.86
CA VAL A 32 18.50 31.04 -0.25
C VAL A 32 17.88 29.71 0.15
N SER A 33 17.12 29.11 -0.74
CA SER A 33 16.80 27.69 -0.67
C SER A 33 17.67 26.91 -1.67
N VAL A 34 18.08 25.71 -1.26
CA VAL A 34 19.02 24.88 -2.02
C VAL A 34 18.41 23.50 -2.22
N THR A 35 18.33 23.08 -3.47
CA THR A 35 17.81 21.73 -3.84
C THR A 35 18.89 20.94 -4.55
N TYR A 36 19.21 19.77 -4.03
CA TYR A 36 20.09 18.82 -4.71
C TYR A 36 19.33 18.12 -5.84
N LYS A 37 19.90 18.15 -7.06
CA LYS A 37 19.29 17.55 -8.28
C LYS A 37 19.98 16.26 -8.74
N GLY A 38 20.94 15.76 -7.96
CA GLY A 38 21.72 14.57 -8.32
C GLY A 38 23.00 14.90 -9.11
N ALA A 39 23.95 13.95 -9.14
CA ALA A 39 25.23 14.07 -9.86
C ALA A 39 25.99 15.39 -9.57
N GLY A 40 25.94 15.86 -8.32
CA GLY A 40 26.62 17.10 -7.91
C GLY A 40 25.93 18.38 -8.36
N LYS A 41 24.76 18.32 -8.97
CA LYS A 41 23.99 19.49 -9.43
C LYS A 41 23.07 20.01 -8.35
N PHE A 42 23.00 21.32 -8.22
CA PHE A 42 22.15 22.02 -7.26
C PHE A 42 21.36 23.13 -7.94
N GLY A 43 20.10 23.28 -7.50
CA GLY A 43 19.25 24.42 -7.81
C GLY A 43 19.19 25.38 -6.64
N PHE A 44 19.09 26.67 -6.93
CA PHE A 44 19.06 27.76 -5.95
C PHE A 44 17.88 28.67 -6.23
N GLU A 45 17.12 28.97 -5.18
CA GLU A 45 16.08 30.00 -5.21
C GLU A 45 16.44 31.08 -4.23
N TYR A 46 16.44 32.33 -4.68
CA TYR A 46 16.87 33.50 -3.95
C TYR A 46 15.69 34.43 -3.66
N ASN A 47 15.70 35.08 -2.48
CA ASN A 47 14.88 36.23 -2.31
C ASN A 47 15.51 37.47 -3.00
N ASP A 48 14.78 38.57 -3.10
CA ASP A 48 15.20 39.78 -3.83
C ASP A 48 16.41 40.49 -3.19
N TYR A 49 16.80 40.14 -1.97
CA TYR A 49 17.91 40.74 -1.24
C TYR A 49 19.24 40.03 -1.49
N VAL A 50 19.25 38.84 -2.12
CA VAL A 50 20.49 38.14 -2.42
C VAL A 50 21.20 38.73 -3.63
N LYS A 51 22.43 39.22 -3.43
CA LYS A 51 23.32 39.66 -4.50
C LYS A 51 24.20 38.54 -5.01
N ILE A 52 24.81 37.79 -4.10
CA ILE A 52 25.68 36.68 -4.38
C ILE A 52 25.52 35.59 -3.30
N CYS A 53 25.88 34.36 -3.63
CA CYS A 53 26.12 33.31 -2.65
C CYS A 53 27.59 32.92 -2.65
N ARG A 54 28.07 32.50 -1.47
CA ARG A 54 29.37 31.83 -1.32
C ARG A 54 29.11 30.44 -0.75
N ALA A 55 29.74 29.45 -1.34
CA ALA A 55 29.57 28.07 -0.89
C ALA A 55 30.87 27.30 -0.86
N VAL A 56 30.91 26.33 0.04
CA VAL A 56 32.00 25.35 0.13
C VAL A 56 31.41 23.96 0.29
N VAL A 57 32.07 22.97 -0.28
CA VAL A 57 31.80 21.56 -0.02
C VAL A 57 32.69 21.07 1.11
N VAL A 58 32.08 20.43 2.09
CA VAL A 58 32.76 19.82 3.24
C VAL A 58 32.57 18.33 3.15
N ASP A 59 33.65 17.56 3.35
CA ASP A 59 33.60 16.12 3.38
C ASP A 59 32.76 15.61 4.57
N GLY A 60 31.93 14.62 4.31
CA GLY A 60 31.04 14.02 5.29
C GLY A 60 29.70 14.75 5.45
N ASP A 61 28.88 14.23 6.35
CA ASP A 61 27.58 14.81 6.69
C ASP A 61 27.68 15.66 7.96
N ILE A 62 27.59 16.98 7.80
CA ILE A 62 27.50 17.95 8.89
C ILE A 62 26.15 18.67 8.88
N SER A 63 25.19 18.28 8.02
CA SER A 63 23.95 19.01 7.78
C SER A 63 23.04 19.17 9.01
N SER A 64 23.20 18.29 10.00
CA SER A 64 22.50 18.33 11.29
C SER A 64 23.36 18.87 12.46
N ASP A 65 24.63 19.22 12.22
CA ASP A 65 25.54 19.75 13.24
C ASP A 65 25.61 21.28 13.18
N GLU A 66 24.75 21.95 13.94
CA GLU A 66 24.67 23.42 13.97
C GLU A 66 26.02 24.08 14.31
N ASN A 67 26.84 23.47 15.16
CA ASN A 67 28.13 24.06 15.54
C ASN A 67 29.12 24.02 14.39
N LYS A 68 29.21 22.91 13.68
CA LYS A 68 30.06 22.79 12.49
C LYS A 68 29.57 23.68 11.35
N ILE A 69 28.27 23.74 11.09
CA ILE A 69 27.69 24.64 10.11
C ILE A 69 28.06 26.08 10.43
N LYS A 70 27.95 26.49 11.69
CA LYS A 70 28.31 27.83 12.15
C LYS A 70 29.82 28.12 12.00
N GLU A 71 30.67 27.15 12.29
CA GLU A 71 32.12 27.27 12.09
C GLU A 71 32.48 27.47 10.61
N VAL A 72 31.91 26.62 9.73
CA VAL A 72 32.13 26.71 8.28
C VAL A 72 31.58 28.04 7.72
N SER A 73 30.36 28.42 8.08
CA SER A 73 29.74 29.66 7.62
C SER A 73 30.55 30.92 8.07
N ASN A 74 31.04 30.94 9.31
CA ASN A 74 31.93 32.00 9.79
C ASN A 74 33.23 32.04 8.99
N SER A 75 33.80 30.89 8.65
CA SER A 75 35.03 30.85 7.82
C SER A 75 34.77 31.39 6.41
N ILE A 76 33.59 31.10 5.82
CA ILE A 76 33.15 31.71 4.54
C ILE A 76 33.03 33.22 4.65
N CYS A 77 32.33 33.72 5.69
CA CYS A 77 32.10 35.14 5.91
C CYS A 77 33.40 35.90 6.13
N LEU A 78 34.37 35.29 6.81
CA LEU A 78 35.68 35.90 7.10
C LEU A 78 36.71 35.74 5.96
N GLY A 79 36.34 35.06 4.87
CA GLY A 79 37.26 34.78 3.75
C GLY A 79 38.39 33.83 4.11
N LYS A 80 38.21 33.00 5.14
CA LYS A 80 39.22 32.01 5.62
C LYS A 80 38.99 30.62 5.13
N ALA A 81 37.78 30.30 4.60
CA ALA A 81 37.49 29.00 4.06
C ALA A 81 38.23 28.78 2.73
N GLU A 82 38.80 27.59 2.57
CA GLU A 82 39.41 27.17 1.31
C GLU A 82 38.34 26.71 0.31
N ASN A 83 38.67 26.80 -0.99
CA ASN A 83 37.82 26.32 -2.09
C ASN A 83 36.38 26.95 -2.11
N VAL A 84 36.23 28.17 -1.60
CA VAL A 84 34.98 28.89 -1.67
C VAL A 84 34.67 29.25 -3.10
N ARG A 85 33.45 28.90 -3.56
CA ARG A 85 32.91 29.32 -4.84
C ARG A 85 31.91 30.42 -4.60
N GLU A 86 32.07 31.55 -5.34
CA GLU A 86 31.13 32.66 -5.38
C GLU A 86 30.29 32.57 -6.65
N PHE A 87 28.99 32.75 -6.54
CA PHE A 87 28.04 32.65 -7.67
C PHE A 87 26.73 33.41 -7.40
N SER A 88 26.03 33.69 -8.51
CA SER A 88 24.67 34.26 -8.51
C SER A 88 23.70 33.47 -9.41
N ASP A 89 24.19 32.47 -10.10
CA ASP A 89 23.39 31.64 -11.01
C ASP A 89 22.49 30.70 -10.22
N LYS A 90 21.32 30.42 -10.80
CA LYS A 90 20.31 29.52 -10.19
C LYS A 90 20.68 28.03 -10.24
N GLU A 91 21.74 27.67 -10.94
CA GLU A 91 22.22 26.30 -11.01
C GLU A 91 23.74 26.27 -10.91
N GLN A 92 24.27 25.35 -10.13
CA GLN A 92 25.69 25.09 -9.98
C GLN A 92 25.97 23.59 -9.91
N THR A 93 27.20 23.19 -10.23
CA THR A 93 27.66 21.80 -10.15
C THR A 93 28.96 21.72 -9.37
N TRP A 94 29.03 20.78 -8.41
CA TRP A 94 30.25 20.43 -7.69
C TRP A 94 30.61 18.98 -7.95
N THR A 95 31.91 18.72 -8.08
CA THR A 95 32.50 17.39 -8.32
C THR A 95 33.51 17.10 -7.22
N PRO A 96 33.07 16.82 -5.99
CA PRO A 96 33.96 16.51 -4.89
C PRO A 96 34.66 15.15 -5.12
N GLU A 97 35.81 14.95 -4.44
CA GLU A 97 36.54 13.71 -4.49
C GLU A 97 35.95 12.62 -3.59
N THR A 98 35.22 13.03 -2.55
CA THR A 98 34.56 12.12 -1.61
C THR A 98 33.11 11.89 -2.01
N ALA A 99 32.59 10.72 -1.63
CA ALA A 99 31.24 10.34 -2.00
C ALA A 99 30.17 11.00 -1.12
N LEU A 100 30.41 11.14 0.18
CA LEU A 100 29.48 11.80 1.10
C LEU A 100 29.97 13.21 1.44
N ASN A 101 29.09 14.19 1.25
CA ASN A 101 29.46 15.59 1.36
C ASN A 101 28.33 16.45 1.94
N THR A 102 28.69 17.63 2.42
CA THR A 102 27.75 18.69 2.76
C THR A 102 28.11 19.96 2.00
N LEU A 103 27.16 20.54 1.26
CA LEU A 103 27.28 21.85 0.67
C LEU A 103 26.80 22.87 1.68
N VAL A 104 27.68 23.78 2.10
CA VAL A 104 27.31 24.93 2.96
C VAL A 104 27.29 26.18 2.11
N VAL A 105 26.14 26.87 2.09
CA VAL A 105 25.88 28.08 1.29
C VAL A 105 25.55 29.25 2.21
N VAL A 106 26.20 30.37 2.01
CA VAL A 106 25.89 31.60 2.69
C VAL A 106 25.49 32.67 1.65
N PRO A 107 24.26 33.17 1.70
CA PRO A 107 23.82 34.29 0.84
C PRO A 107 24.32 35.62 1.38
N PHE A 108 24.59 36.57 0.51
CA PHE A 108 25.01 37.96 0.84
C PHE A 108 24.18 38.97 0.09
N ASP A 109 23.87 40.06 0.74
CA ASP A 109 23.24 41.24 0.10
C ASP A 109 24.24 42.13 -0.66
N GLU A 110 23.77 43.23 -1.23
CA GLU A 110 24.60 44.18 -1.98
C GLU A 110 25.63 44.90 -1.12
N THR A 111 25.42 44.94 0.21
CA THR A 111 26.35 45.56 1.18
C THR A 111 27.40 44.58 1.69
N GLY A 112 27.27 43.32 1.35
CA GLY A 112 28.10 42.23 1.85
C GLY A 112 27.67 41.71 3.22
N LYS A 113 26.45 42.02 3.68
CA LYS A 113 25.85 41.43 4.89
C LYS A 113 25.46 39.97 4.61
N PRO A 114 25.91 39.01 5.43
CA PRO A 114 25.50 37.64 5.27
C PRO A 114 24.10 37.36 5.81
N GLY A 115 23.35 36.51 5.14
CA GLY A 115 22.13 35.89 5.66
C GLY A 115 22.40 34.57 6.37
N GLN A 116 21.34 33.85 6.65
CA GLN A 116 21.45 32.55 7.29
C GLN A 116 22.09 31.51 6.35
N ALA A 117 23.06 30.76 6.87
CA ALA A 117 23.68 29.69 6.14
C ALA A 117 22.71 28.50 5.95
N VAL A 118 22.76 27.87 4.78
CA VAL A 118 22.03 26.65 4.46
C VAL A 118 23.05 25.53 4.24
N ALA A 119 22.82 24.37 4.86
CA ALA A 119 23.65 23.20 4.70
C ALA A 119 22.82 22.05 4.10
N VAL A 120 23.30 21.48 3.00
CA VAL A 120 22.61 20.40 2.28
C VAL A 120 23.56 19.22 2.16
N ARG A 121 23.19 18.12 2.81
CA ARG A 121 23.87 16.83 2.61
C ARG A 121 23.64 16.32 1.20
N PHE A 122 24.65 15.78 0.56
CA PHE A 122 24.51 15.13 -0.73
C PHE A 122 25.53 14.01 -0.92
N THR A 123 25.19 13.07 -1.80
CA THR A 123 26.09 12.02 -2.25
C THR A 123 26.51 12.31 -3.68
N TYR A 124 27.83 12.39 -3.90
CA TYR A 124 28.42 12.49 -5.23
C TYR A 124 28.88 11.11 -5.67
N ASP A 125 28.10 10.47 -6.50
CA ASP A 125 28.31 9.10 -6.99
C ASP A 125 27.98 9.05 -8.49
N PRO A 126 28.85 9.59 -9.35
CA PRO A 126 28.60 9.69 -10.79
C PRO A 126 28.48 8.33 -11.47
N GLU A 127 29.13 7.30 -10.95
CA GLU A 127 29.07 5.92 -11.46
C GLU A 127 27.92 5.12 -10.83
N GLY A 128 27.26 5.65 -9.79
CA GLY A 128 26.20 4.97 -9.06
C GLY A 128 26.67 3.72 -8.31
N GLU A 129 27.94 3.70 -7.86
CA GLU A 129 28.51 2.54 -7.17
C GLU A 129 28.04 2.38 -5.73
N PHE A 130 27.76 3.49 -5.05
CA PHE A 130 27.45 3.54 -3.61
C PHE A 130 25.98 3.72 -3.30
N LEU A 131 25.20 4.19 -4.26
CA LEU A 131 23.74 4.32 -4.09
C LEU A 131 23.10 2.94 -3.86
N PRO A 132 22.04 2.87 -3.03
CA PRO A 132 21.32 1.62 -2.86
C PRO A 132 20.66 1.22 -4.17
N LYS A 133 20.79 -0.04 -4.56
CA LYS A 133 20.15 -0.59 -5.76
C LYS A 133 19.29 -1.77 -5.38
N VAL A 134 18.10 -1.84 -5.97
CA VAL A 134 17.27 -3.03 -5.94
C VAL A 134 17.44 -3.73 -7.28
N LEU A 135 18.06 -4.89 -7.26
CA LEU A 135 18.38 -5.70 -8.43
C LEU A 135 17.23 -6.64 -8.79
N GLU A 136 16.47 -7.08 -7.78
CA GLU A 136 15.29 -7.90 -7.90
C GLU A 136 14.30 -7.54 -6.78
N CYS A 137 13.03 -7.39 -7.13
CA CYS A 137 11.93 -7.22 -6.20
C CYS A 137 10.68 -7.80 -6.84
N VAL A 138 10.47 -9.10 -6.67
CA VAL A 138 9.39 -9.83 -7.33
C VAL A 138 8.52 -10.50 -6.28
N LEU A 139 7.27 -10.08 -6.21
CA LEU A 139 6.22 -10.76 -5.46
C LEU A 139 5.42 -11.62 -6.43
N ALA A 140 5.21 -12.89 -6.12
CA ALA A 140 4.49 -13.82 -6.99
C ALA A 140 3.80 -14.91 -6.17
N PRO A 141 2.70 -15.51 -6.67
CA PRO A 141 2.15 -16.74 -6.10
C PRO A 141 3.21 -17.84 -6.05
N HIS A 142 3.27 -18.57 -4.93
CA HIS A 142 4.25 -19.64 -4.78
C HIS A 142 3.91 -20.82 -5.72
N PRO A 143 4.88 -21.39 -6.47
CA PRO A 143 4.58 -22.43 -7.46
C PRO A 143 3.91 -23.69 -6.91
N SER A 144 4.18 -24.07 -5.65
CA SER A 144 3.59 -25.25 -5.03
C SER A 144 2.22 -24.99 -4.39
N ASP A 145 1.90 -23.74 -4.08
CA ASP A 145 0.60 -23.31 -3.60
C ASP A 145 0.32 -21.86 -4.07
N PRO A 146 -0.18 -21.70 -5.29
CA PRO A 146 -0.42 -20.39 -5.86
C PRO A 146 -1.68 -19.69 -5.30
N TYR A 147 -2.38 -20.33 -4.39
CA TYR A 147 -3.66 -19.87 -3.86
C TYR A 147 -3.50 -19.13 -2.53
N THR A 148 -2.74 -19.71 -1.61
CA THR A 148 -2.63 -19.21 -0.23
C THR A 148 -1.21 -18.89 0.20
N THR A 149 -0.21 -19.08 -0.67
CA THR A 149 1.18 -18.76 -0.37
C THR A 149 1.77 -17.82 -1.41
N VAL A 150 2.30 -16.68 -0.96
CA VAL A 150 3.03 -15.74 -1.80
C VAL A 150 4.54 -15.86 -1.56
N LYS A 151 5.32 -15.81 -2.63
CA LYS A 151 6.78 -15.79 -2.60
C LYS A 151 7.27 -14.40 -2.95
N TRP A 152 8.25 -13.90 -2.19
CA TRP A 152 8.96 -12.67 -2.48
C TRP A 152 10.45 -12.94 -2.69
N ASP A 153 10.93 -12.62 -3.87
CA ASP A 153 12.34 -12.66 -4.24
C ASP A 153 12.89 -11.24 -4.20
N PHE A 154 13.90 -11.00 -3.37
CA PHE A 154 14.45 -9.67 -3.14
C PHE A 154 15.98 -9.69 -3.15
N LYS A 155 16.57 -8.88 -4.04
CA LYS A 155 18.00 -8.76 -4.19
C LYS A 155 18.42 -7.32 -4.32
N THR A 156 19.48 -6.96 -3.60
CA THR A 156 19.97 -5.59 -3.53
C THR A 156 21.48 -5.52 -3.71
N SER A 157 21.99 -4.30 -3.83
CA SER A 157 23.38 -3.98 -3.56
C SER A 157 23.46 -2.66 -2.78
N ASN A 158 24.47 -2.54 -1.94
CA ASN A 158 24.71 -1.39 -1.07
C ASN A 158 23.61 -1.10 -0.04
N MET A 159 22.75 -2.07 0.27
CA MET A 159 21.78 -1.94 1.33
C MET A 159 22.44 -2.11 2.70
N ALA A 160 22.33 -1.10 3.56
CA ALA A 160 22.78 -1.13 4.96
C ALA A 160 21.60 -1.31 5.92
N SER A 161 20.40 -0.87 5.54
CA SER A 161 19.16 -1.12 6.27
C SER A 161 17.98 -1.11 5.30
N ALA A 162 16.89 -1.77 5.70
CA ALA A 162 15.64 -1.69 4.97
C ALA A 162 14.44 -1.81 5.92
N ARG A 163 13.33 -1.25 5.49
CA ARG A 163 12.00 -1.46 6.09
C ARG A 163 11.02 -1.82 4.97
N PHE A 164 10.03 -2.62 5.31
CA PHE A 164 9.02 -3.05 4.35
C PHE A 164 7.64 -3.09 4.99
N VAL A 165 6.61 -3.04 4.17
CA VAL A 165 5.23 -3.32 4.54
C VAL A 165 4.60 -4.15 3.43
N MET A 166 3.91 -5.25 3.82
CA MET A 166 3.14 -6.09 2.92
C MET A 166 1.69 -6.12 3.40
N LEU A 167 0.79 -5.69 2.54
CA LEU A 167 -0.65 -5.59 2.82
C LEU A 167 -1.47 -5.97 1.58
N PRO A 168 -2.77 -6.28 1.74
CA PRO A 168 -3.68 -6.25 0.61
C PRO A 168 -3.54 -4.93 -0.15
N LYS A 169 -3.44 -5.00 -1.47
CA LYS A 169 -3.10 -3.84 -2.32
C LYS A 169 -4.02 -2.64 -2.08
N GLU A 170 -5.33 -2.86 -1.98
CA GLU A 170 -6.32 -1.81 -1.72
C GLU A 170 -6.11 -1.11 -0.36
N VAL A 171 -5.63 -1.87 0.65
CA VAL A 171 -5.32 -1.33 1.99
C VAL A 171 -4.05 -0.49 1.94
N LEU A 172 -3.01 -0.98 1.25
CA LEU A 172 -1.77 -0.23 1.09
C LEU A 172 -1.99 1.06 0.29
N ASP A 173 -2.76 0.98 -0.80
CA ASP A 173 -3.10 2.15 -1.62
C ASP A 173 -3.88 3.20 -0.81
N TYR A 174 -4.87 2.76 -0.02
CA TYR A 174 -5.58 3.65 0.90
C TYR A 174 -4.65 4.30 1.93
N TYR A 175 -3.71 3.55 2.51
CA TYR A 175 -2.78 4.10 3.50
C TYR A 175 -1.82 5.11 2.88
N LYS A 176 -1.34 4.89 1.65
CA LYS A 176 -0.49 5.83 0.92
C LYS A 176 -1.19 7.16 0.61
N GLU A 177 -2.51 7.12 0.42
CA GLU A 177 -3.31 8.32 0.17
C GLU A 177 -3.63 9.11 1.45
N GLN A 178 -3.76 8.45 2.59
CA GLN A 178 -4.26 9.04 3.83
C GLN A 178 -3.17 9.41 4.84
N TYR A 179 -2.00 8.78 4.78
CA TYR A 179 -0.97 8.87 5.81
C TYR A 179 0.42 9.12 5.22
N ASP A 180 1.27 9.71 6.05
CA ASP A 180 2.70 9.78 5.77
C ASP A 180 3.31 8.37 5.75
N MET A 181 4.25 8.15 4.82
CA MET A 181 4.87 6.82 4.64
C MET A 181 5.67 6.36 5.85
N ASP A 182 6.28 7.28 6.61
CA ASP A 182 6.98 6.90 7.84
C ASP A 182 6.01 6.32 8.88
N LEU A 183 4.80 6.86 8.96
CA LEU A 183 3.74 6.32 9.81
C LEU A 183 3.30 4.92 9.34
N VAL A 184 3.13 4.72 8.02
CA VAL A 184 2.73 3.42 7.46
C VAL A 184 3.77 2.35 7.77
N PHE A 185 5.05 2.63 7.52
CA PHE A 185 6.13 1.69 7.85
C PHE A 185 6.24 1.40 9.36
N SER A 186 6.02 2.40 10.21
CA SER A 186 6.12 2.21 11.67
C SER A 186 4.95 1.43 12.27
N ALA A 187 3.74 1.59 11.71
CA ALA A 187 2.52 0.98 12.24
C ALA A 187 2.25 -0.43 11.71
N ALA A 188 2.55 -0.69 10.44
CA ALA A 188 2.21 -1.93 9.76
C ALA A 188 3.42 -2.66 9.15
N GLY A 189 4.60 -2.07 9.21
CA GLY A 189 5.80 -2.59 8.57
C GLY A 189 6.73 -3.37 9.50
N GLY A 190 7.79 -3.88 8.89
CA GLY A 190 8.91 -4.53 9.57
C GLY A 190 10.25 -3.96 9.10
N THR A 191 11.30 -4.25 9.85
CA THR A 191 12.68 -3.93 9.49
C THR A 191 13.47 -5.20 9.25
N PHE A 192 14.48 -5.14 8.41
CA PHE A 192 15.35 -6.29 8.16
C PHE A 192 16.40 -6.42 9.26
N PRO A 193 16.54 -7.61 9.87
CA PRO A 193 17.69 -7.92 10.71
C PRO A 193 18.97 -8.05 9.87
N ALA A 194 20.13 -7.98 10.52
CA ALA A 194 21.43 -7.91 9.84
C ALA A 194 21.73 -9.13 8.93
N ASP A 195 21.28 -10.31 9.31
CA ASP A 195 21.41 -11.53 8.51
C ASP A 195 20.58 -11.45 7.21
N LYS A 196 19.37 -10.88 7.25
CA LYS A 196 18.54 -10.67 6.06
C LYS A 196 19.08 -9.59 5.14
N ILE A 197 19.72 -8.56 5.70
CA ILE A 197 20.44 -7.55 4.92
C ILE A 197 21.61 -8.20 4.17
N ALA A 198 22.37 -9.06 4.83
CA ALA A 198 23.49 -9.77 4.22
C ALA A 198 23.00 -10.74 3.12
N GLU A 199 21.90 -11.47 3.38
CA GLU A 199 21.28 -12.37 2.41
C GLU A 199 20.80 -11.61 1.17
N ALA A 200 20.07 -10.51 1.33
CA ALA A 200 19.56 -9.70 0.22
C ALA A 200 20.70 -9.07 -0.63
N ASN A 201 21.83 -8.72 -0.03
CA ASN A 201 23.03 -8.23 -0.73
C ASN A 201 23.88 -9.35 -1.35
N SER A 202 23.53 -10.63 -1.13
CA SER A 202 24.28 -11.76 -1.68
C SER A 202 23.99 -11.98 -3.17
N ALA A 203 24.79 -12.84 -3.80
CA ALA A 203 24.58 -13.21 -5.20
C ALA A 203 23.23 -13.91 -5.45
N ASP A 204 22.73 -14.64 -4.47
CA ASP A 204 21.47 -15.41 -4.57
C ASP A 204 20.25 -14.54 -4.21
N GLY A 205 20.44 -13.47 -3.42
CA GLY A 205 19.33 -12.67 -2.89
C GLY A 205 18.60 -13.35 -1.72
N MET A 206 17.50 -12.78 -1.30
CA MET A 206 16.65 -13.25 -0.22
C MET A 206 15.35 -13.81 -0.79
N HIS A 207 14.89 -14.93 -0.22
CA HIS A 207 13.62 -15.56 -0.56
C HIS A 207 12.75 -15.68 0.69
N VAL A 208 11.56 -15.11 0.64
CA VAL A 208 10.60 -15.15 1.76
C VAL A 208 9.26 -15.62 1.25
N VAL A 209 8.56 -16.39 2.06
CA VAL A 209 7.20 -16.85 1.79
C VAL A 209 6.27 -16.47 2.93
N TRP A 210 5.04 -16.11 2.59
CA TRP A 210 3.98 -15.80 3.55
C TRP A 210 2.69 -16.49 3.17
N ASP A 211 1.91 -16.85 4.17
CA ASP A 211 0.52 -17.26 3.98
C ASP A 211 -0.36 -16.02 3.77
N VAL A 212 -1.22 -16.09 2.80
CA VAL A 212 -2.08 -15.00 2.34
C VAL A 212 -3.47 -15.52 1.98
N GLU A 213 -4.42 -14.62 1.75
CA GLU A 213 -5.79 -14.99 1.38
C GLU A 213 -5.91 -15.28 -0.12
N GLU A 214 -6.62 -16.37 -0.44
CA GLU A 214 -6.93 -16.82 -1.80
C GLU A 214 -7.64 -15.70 -2.59
N GLY A 215 -7.24 -15.51 -3.85
CA GLY A 215 -7.86 -14.56 -4.77
C GLY A 215 -7.60 -13.08 -4.47
N SER A 216 -6.92 -12.77 -3.38
CA SER A 216 -6.56 -11.41 -2.99
C SER A 216 -5.33 -10.92 -3.74
N GLU A 217 -5.21 -9.62 -3.93
CA GLU A 217 -4.01 -8.97 -4.46
C GLU A 217 -3.23 -8.34 -3.31
N TYR A 218 -1.94 -8.66 -3.21
CA TYR A 218 -1.04 -8.12 -2.21
C TYR A 218 0.00 -7.23 -2.85
N SER A 219 0.38 -6.17 -2.15
CA SER A 219 1.53 -5.34 -2.51
C SER A 219 2.55 -5.34 -1.38
N ILE A 220 3.81 -5.35 -1.75
CA ILE A 220 4.92 -5.11 -0.85
C ILE A 220 5.61 -3.81 -1.27
N LEU A 221 5.78 -2.91 -0.31
CA LEU A 221 6.52 -1.66 -0.43
C LEU A 221 7.76 -1.76 0.42
N VAL A 222 8.92 -1.45 -0.14
CA VAL A 222 10.22 -1.57 0.51
C VAL A 222 10.98 -0.27 0.36
N GLU A 223 11.50 0.25 1.45
CA GLU A 223 12.49 1.31 1.46
C GLU A 223 13.85 0.74 1.88
N VAL A 224 14.84 0.87 1.01
CA VAL A 224 16.23 0.49 1.29
C VAL A 224 17.08 1.73 1.52
N LYS A 225 18.05 1.65 2.44
CA LYS A 225 19.02 2.70 2.72
C LYS A 225 20.45 2.15 2.62
N ASN A 226 21.36 2.95 2.05
CA ASN A 226 22.78 2.66 2.15
C ASN A 226 23.36 3.14 3.50
N SER A 227 24.66 2.90 3.74
CA SER A 227 25.35 3.33 4.95
C SER A 227 25.40 4.85 5.14
N TRP A 228 25.14 5.63 4.09
CA TRP A 228 25.15 7.09 4.12
C TRP A 228 23.75 7.70 4.25
N GLY A 229 22.70 6.84 4.33
CA GLY A 229 21.31 7.27 4.50
C GLY A 229 20.61 7.67 3.20
N ASP A 230 21.21 7.43 2.02
CA ASP A 230 20.49 7.56 0.76
C ASP A 230 19.43 6.47 0.67
N THR A 231 18.25 6.80 0.19
CA THR A 231 17.09 5.92 0.17
C THR A 231 16.63 5.61 -1.25
N LEU A 232 16.11 4.41 -1.44
CA LEU A 232 15.40 3.98 -2.64
C LEU A 232 14.14 3.23 -2.18
N THR A 233 12.99 3.63 -2.71
CA THR A 233 11.71 2.94 -2.45
C THR A 233 11.25 2.21 -3.69
N VAL A 234 10.84 0.96 -3.53
CA VAL A 234 10.28 0.12 -4.60
C VAL A 234 9.00 -0.55 -4.13
N GLU A 235 8.10 -0.81 -5.06
CA GLU A 235 6.85 -1.51 -4.82
C GLU A 235 6.64 -2.58 -5.88
N THR A 236 6.12 -3.72 -5.47
CA THR A 236 5.66 -4.78 -6.37
C THR A 236 4.40 -5.41 -5.81
N SER A 237 3.57 -5.99 -6.68
CA SER A 237 2.33 -6.64 -6.29
C SER A 237 2.14 -7.97 -6.98
N ALA A 238 1.35 -8.83 -6.34
CA ALA A 238 0.94 -10.12 -6.88
C ALA A 238 -0.53 -10.38 -6.56
N LYS A 239 -1.24 -10.88 -7.56
CA LYS A 239 -2.60 -11.38 -7.38
C LYS A 239 -2.55 -12.89 -7.18
N MET A 240 -3.12 -13.35 -6.08
CA MET A 240 -3.26 -14.77 -5.78
C MET A 240 -4.29 -15.40 -6.71
N GLN A 241 -4.04 -16.64 -7.09
CA GLN A 241 -5.02 -17.42 -7.85
C GLN A 241 -6.18 -17.80 -6.95
N THR A 242 -7.32 -18.08 -7.57
CA THR A 242 -8.49 -18.65 -6.89
C THR A 242 -8.64 -20.09 -7.35
N ARG A 243 -8.76 -21.05 -6.44
CA ARG A 243 -8.99 -22.46 -6.80
C ARG A 243 -10.21 -22.62 -7.72
N ALA A 244 -11.23 -21.84 -7.45
CA ALA A 244 -12.42 -21.79 -8.30
C ALA A 244 -12.19 -21.24 -9.72
N ASP A 245 -11.03 -20.70 -10.06
CA ASP A 245 -10.74 -20.25 -11.44
C ASP A 245 -10.68 -21.42 -12.41
N LYS A 246 -10.30 -22.60 -11.92
CA LYS A 246 -10.26 -23.81 -12.72
C LYS A 246 -10.85 -25.01 -11.97
N PHE A 247 -11.99 -25.48 -12.42
CA PHE A 247 -12.59 -26.70 -11.90
C PHE A 247 -11.95 -27.96 -12.51
N GLU A 248 -11.94 -29.05 -11.74
CA GLU A 248 -11.52 -30.36 -12.19
C GLU A 248 -12.48 -30.95 -13.21
N ASP A 249 -11.96 -31.81 -14.10
CA ASP A 249 -12.77 -32.58 -15.08
C ASP A 249 -13.65 -33.59 -14.38
N LYS A 250 -14.85 -33.15 -14.00
CA LYS A 250 -15.89 -33.99 -13.35
C LYS A 250 -17.14 -34.00 -14.21
N SER A 251 -17.77 -35.18 -14.27
CA SER A 251 -19.07 -35.36 -14.92
C SER A 251 -20.22 -34.88 -14.00
N ILE A 252 -21.42 -34.76 -14.54
CA ILE A 252 -22.61 -34.44 -13.73
C ILE A 252 -22.86 -35.49 -12.63
N ASP A 253 -22.49 -36.76 -12.86
CA ASP A 253 -22.72 -37.83 -11.90
C ASP A 253 -21.80 -37.75 -10.67
N ASP A 254 -20.63 -37.07 -10.84
CA ASP A 254 -19.73 -36.80 -9.72
C ASP A 254 -20.31 -35.78 -8.74
N PHE A 255 -21.19 -34.90 -9.21
CA PHE A 255 -21.88 -33.92 -8.38
C PHE A 255 -23.06 -34.48 -7.59
N VAL A 256 -23.56 -35.65 -7.96
CA VAL A 256 -24.72 -36.23 -7.26
C VAL A 256 -24.30 -36.78 -5.89
N GLY A 257 -25.04 -36.40 -4.87
CA GLY A 257 -24.78 -36.85 -3.50
C GLY A 257 -25.12 -35.85 -2.42
N MET A 258 -24.69 -36.21 -1.22
CA MET A 258 -24.81 -35.35 -0.03
C MET A 258 -23.53 -34.59 0.20
N TYR A 259 -23.69 -33.35 0.66
CA TYR A 259 -22.59 -32.40 0.98
C TYR A 259 -22.81 -31.78 2.35
N LEU A 260 -21.72 -31.55 3.05
CA LEU A 260 -21.67 -30.57 4.12
C LEU A 260 -21.24 -29.23 3.50
N MET A 261 -22.12 -28.25 3.53
CA MET A 261 -21.84 -26.88 3.07
C MET A 261 -21.41 -26.03 4.23
N SER A 262 -20.27 -25.37 4.11
CA SER A 262 -19.82 -24.29 4.99
C SER A 262 -20.10 -22.96 4.31
N ALA A 263 -20.64 -22.01 5.06
CA ALA A 263 -20.94 -20.67 4.57
C ALA A 263 -20.77 -19.63 5.68
N THR A 264 -20.40 -18.43 5.29
CA THR A 264 -20.57 -17.24 6.14
C THR A 264 -22.00 -16.77 6.03
N VAL A 265 -22.75 -16.86 7.13
CA VAL A 265 -24.17 -16.48 7.18
C VAL A 265 -24.32 -15.16 7.92
N THR A 266 -24.81 -14.14 7.22
CA THR A 266 -25.17 -12.87 7.84
C THR A 266 -26.67 -12.82 8.04
N THR A 267 -27.08 -12.71 9.30
CA THR A 267 -28.48 -12.55 9.70
C THR A 267 -28.76 -11.10 10.06
N LYS A 268 -29.80 -10.52 9.45
CA LYS A 268 -30.28 -9.17 9.78
C LYS A 268 -31.46 -9.25 10.74
N SER A 269 -31.42 -8.50 11.82
CA SER A 269 -32.51 -8.34 12.75
C SER A 269 -33.45 -7.22 12.28
N TYR A 270 -34.71 -7.26 12.77
CA TYR A 270 -35.73 -6.27 12.44
C TYR A 270 -35.38 -4.83 12.87
N ASP A 271 -34.52 -4.70 13.88
CA ASP A 271 -34.00 -3.41 14.39
C ASP A 271 -32.85 -2.84 13.54
N GLY A 272 -32.47 -3.54 12.45
CA GLY A 272 -31.38 -3.14 11.56
C GLY A 272 -29.99 -3.63 12.02
N SER A 273 -29.89 -4.28 13.16
CA SER A 273 -28.64 -4.94 13.57
C SER A 273 -28.34 -6.17 12.68
N SER A 274 -27.09 -6.58 12.60
CA SER A 274 -26.69 -7.80 11.89
C SER A 274 -25.67 -8.58 12.69
N SER A 275 -25.76 -9.90 12.63
CA SER A 275 -24.73 -10.82 13.10
C SER A 275 -24.18 -11.64 11.93
N THR A 276 -22.91 -11.98 11.98
CA THR A 276 -22.24 -12.81 10.97
C THR A 276 -21.55 -13.97 11.66
N GLU A 277 -21.88 -15.19 11.22
CA GLU A 277 -21.38 -16.43 11.79
C GLU A 277 -21.00 -17.41 10.68
N SER A 278 -20.01 -18.28 10.93
CA SER A 278 -19.75 -19.43 10.07
C SER A 278 -20.66 -20.56 10.45
N GLU A 279 -21.50 -21.00 9.51
CA GLU A 279 -22.43 -22.09 9.70
C GLU A 279 -22.11 -23.28 8.76
N ALA A 280 -22.42 -24.48 9.19
CA ALA A 280 -22.31 -25.68 8.37
C ALA A 280 -23.66 -26.41 8.35
N PHE A 281 -24.12 -26.77 7.15
CA PHE A 281 -25.42 -27.43 6.95
C PHE A 281 -25.39 -28.38 5.76
N ARG A 282 -26.35 -29.32 5.74
CA ARG A 282 -26.44 -30.32 4.71
C ARG A 282 -27.07 -29.77 3.43
N VAL A 283 -26.44 -30.12 2.29
CA VAL A 283 -26.97 -29.89 0.93
C VAL A 283 -27.02 -31.21 0.18
N ASP A 284 -28.12 -31.47 -0.51
CA ASP A 284 -28.30 -32.67 -1.36
C ASP A 284 -28.38 -32.22 -2.83
N VAL A 285 -27.56 -32.84 -3.68
CA VAL A 285 -27.57 -32.62 -5.14
C VAL A 285 -28.11 -33.87 -5.82
N VAL A 286 -29.18 -33.75 -6.58
CA VAL A 286 -29.85 -34.84 -7.26
C VAL A 286 -29.93 -34.57 -8.76
N LYS A 287 -29.52 -35.51 -9.59
CA LYS A 287 -29.65 -35.46 -11.05
C LYS A 287 -31.12 -35.54 -11.46
N THR A 288 -31.60 -34.59 -12.23
CA THR A 288 -33.00 -34.54 -12.70
C THR A 288 -33.12 -34.64 -14.22
N GLY A 289 -32.02 -34.59 -14.96
CA GLY A 289 -31.95 -34.69 -16.42
C GLY A 289 -30.53 -34.89 -16.93
N ARG A 290 -30.34 -34.83 -18.25
CA ARG A 290 -29.02 -35.01 -18.86
C ARG A 290 -27.99 -34.03 -18.32
N ASN A 291 -28.38 -32.75 -18.23
CA ASN A 291 -27.53 -31.64 -17.75
C ASN A 291 -28.25 -30.84 -16.64
N SER A 292 -29.17 -31.44 -15.92
CA SER A 292 -29.96 -30.75 -14.91
C SER A 292 -29.84 -31.43 -13.57
N VAL A 293 -29.72 -30.63 -12.53
CA VAL A 293 -29.72 -31.08 -11.13
C VAL A 293 -30.74 -30.27 -10.33
N SER A 294 -31.17 -30.89 -9.23
CA SER A 294 -31.91 -30.25 -8.15
C SER A 294 -31.03 -30.19 -6.93
N ILE A 295 -30.98 -29.04 -6.27
CA ILE A 295 -30.19 -28.78 -5.08
C ILE A 295 -31.15 -28.46 -3.94
N LYS A 296 -31.07 -29.20 -2.85
CA LYS A 296 -31.87 -29.02 -1.64
C LYS A 296 -30.99 -28.70 -0.46
N GLY A 297 -31.49 -27.89 0.46
CA GLY A 297 -30.77 -27.56 1.68
C GLY A 297 -29.88 -26.31 1.57
N LEU A 298 -29.96 -25.52 0.48
CA LEU A 298 -29.26 -24.24 0.41
C LEU A 298 -29.79 -23.19 1.41
N SER A 299 -30.94 -23.42 2.02
CA SER A 299 -31.41 -22.69 3.21
C SER A 299 -31.22 -23.56 4.44
N ASN A 300 -30.54 -23.03 5.46
CA ASN A 300 -30.44 -23.66 6.78
C ASN A 300 -31.64 -23.32 7.68
N ASP A 301 -32.66 -22.68 7.13
CA ASP A 301 -33.92 -22.42 7.82
C ASP A 301 -34.81 -23.66 7.80
N SER A 302 -35.20 -24.14 8.99
CA SER A 302 -36.06 -25.32 9.12
C SER A 302 -37.48 -25.15 8.56
N THR A 303 -37.91 -23.90 8.38
CA THR A 303 -39.25 -23.57 7.91
C THR A 303 -39.31 -23.34 6.40
N TYR A 304 -38.18 -23.09 5.77
CA TYR A 304 -38.11 -22.81 4.35
C TYR A 304 -36.85 -23.40 3.71
N SER A 305 -36.99 -24.52 3.03
CA SER A 305 -35.91 -25.20 2.32
C SER A 305 -36.35 -25.54 0.88
N PRO A 306 -36.36 -24.56 -0.02
CA PRO A 306 -36.78 -24.75 -1.39
C PRO A 306 -35.81 -25.59 -2.18
N GLU A 307 -36.30 -26.17 -3.28
CA GLU A 307 -35.49 -26.86 -4.29
C GLU A 307 -35.01 -25.83 -5.32
N ILE A 308 -33.67 -25.78 -5.50
CA ILE A 308 -33.02 -24.89 -6.45
C ILE A 308 -32.58 -25.72 -7.67
N LYS A 309 -32.86 -25.25 -8.87
CA LYS A 309 -32.43 -25.89 -10.12
C LYS A 309 -31.03 -25.42 -10.49
N GLY A 310 -30.17 -26.37 -10.88
CA GLY A 310 -28.85 -26.11 -11.45
C GLY A 310 -28.70 -26.74 -12.82
N THR A 311 -27.84 -26.14 -13.65
CA THR A 311 -27.52 -26.66 -14.99
C THR A 311 -26.04 -27.05 -15.01
N TYR A 312 -25.74 -28.29 -15.37
CA TYR A 312 -24.36 -28.74 -15.58
C TYR A 312 -23.84 -28.20 -16.92
N ILE A 313 -22.67 -27.60 -16.88
CA ILE A 313 -21.96 -27.01 -18.02
C ILE A 313 -20.76 -27.90 -18.35
N PRO A 314 -20.87 -28.81 -19.34
CA PRO A 314 -19.83 -29.82 -19.60
C PRO A 314 -18.46 -29.25 -19.92
N GLU A 315 -18.40 -28.15 -20.69
CA GLU A 315 -17.17 -27.48 -21.11
C GLU A 315 -16.44 -26.72 -19.99
N LYS A 316 -17.11 -26.51 -18.87
CA LYS A 316 -16.57 -25.85 -17.66
C LYS A 316 -16.49 -26.79 -16.46
N HIS A 317 -16.99 -28.02 -16.59
CA HIS A 317 -17.04 -29.02 -15.52
C HIS A 317 -17.66 -28.50 -14.21
N CYS A 318 -18.77 -27.74 -14.33
CA CYS A 318 -19.40 -27.09 -13.19
C CYS A 318 -20.92 -27.15 -13.25
N ILE A 319 -21.56 -26.92 -12.12
CA ILE A 319 -23.00 -26.65 -12.02
C ILE A 319 -23.20 -25.13 -11.95
N ARG A 320 -24.02 -24.59 -12.84
CA ARG A 320 -24.46 -23.20 -12.82
C ARG A 320 -25.82 -23.08 -12.17
N VAL A 321 -25.95 -22.11 -11.28
CA VAL A 321 -27.22 -21.74 -10.63
C VAL A 321 -27.55 -20.31 -11.02
N GLU A 322 -28.75 -20.13 -11.56
CA GLU A 322 -29.26 -18.82 -12.02
C GLU A 322 -30.29 -18.29 -11.05
N THR A 323 -30.66 -17.01 -11.19
CA THR A 323 -31.80 -16.42 -10.47
C THR A 323 -33.07 -17.18 -10.79
N GLN A 324 -33.84 -17.57 -9.77
CA GLN A 324 -35.04 -18.37 -9.90
C GLN A 324 -36.22 -17.82 -9.07
N ASN A 325 -37.40 -17.84 -9.67
CA ASN A 325 -38.64 -17.66 -8.93
C ASN A 325 -39.02 -19.00 -8.26
N LEU A 326 -39.15 -18.98 -6.94
CA LEU A 326 -39.41 -20.16 -6.11
C LEU A 326 -40.88 -20.27 -5.63
N GLY A 327 -41.75 -19.43 -6.17
CA GLY A 327 -43.16 -19.38 -5.78
C GLY A 327 -43.46 -18.33 -4.70
N GLU A 328 -44.61 -18.50 -4.05
CA GLU A 328 -45.08 -17.52 -3.06
C GLU A 328 -44.76 -17.96 -1.63
N TYR A 329 -44.37 -16.98 -0.82
CA TYR A 329 -44.25 -17.12 0.63
C TYR A 329 -45.06 -16.01 1.27
N SER A 330 -46.12 -16.39 1.97
CA SER A 330 -47.15 -15.46 2.43
C SER A 330 -47.88 -14.79 1.22
N TYR A 331 -47.68 -13.51 1.00
CA TYR A 331 -48.23 -12.73 -0.12
C TYR A 331 -47.15 -12.19 -1.06
N MET A 332 -45.90 -12.57 -0.84
CA MET A 332 -44.74 -12.14 -1.63
C MET A 332 -44.14 -13.30 -2.43
N THR A 333 -43.56 -12.99 -3.56
CA THR A 333 -42.82 -13.96 -4.35
C THR A 333 -41.39 -14.13 -3.78
N VAL A 334 -40.99 -15.37 -3.59
CA VAL A 334 -39.60 -15.68 -3.23
C VAL A 334 -38.74 -15.84 -4.47
N VAL A 335 -37.63 -15.14 -4.51
CA VAL A 335 -36.63 -15.24 -5.58
C VAL A 335 -35.28 -15.65 -4.98
N PHE A 336 -34.71 -16.76 -5.50
CA PHE A 336 -33.30 -17.06 -5.28
C PHE A 336 -32.49 -16.07 -6.08
N GLY A 337 -31.68 -15.29 -5.41
CA GLY A 337 -30.88 -14.25 -6.02
C GLY A 337 -29.51 -14.11 -5.39
N PHE A 338 -28.69 -13.26 -5.94
CA PHE A 338 -27.28 -13.14 -5.62
C PHE A 338 -26.96 -11.86 -4.85
N VAL A 339 -25.80 -11.88 -4.21
CA VAL A 339 -25.25 -10.71 -3.53
C VAL A 339 -23.85 -10.41 -4.05
N SER A 340 -23.52 -9.13 -4.15
CA SER A 340 -22.16 -8.66 -4.43
C SER A 340 -21.34 -8.53 -3.15
N ASP A 341 -20.06 -8.24 -3.29
CA ASP A 341 -19.11 -8.03 -2.17
C ASP A 341 -19.60 -7.02 -1.12
N LEU A 342 -20.50 -6.11 -1.52
CA LEU A 342 -21.11 -5.12 -0.62
C LEU A 342 -22.49 -5.56 -0.07
N TRP A 343 -22.83 -6.86 -0.12
CA TRP A 343 -24.12 -7.40 0.32
C TRP A 343 -25.35 -6.84 -0.43
N THR A 344 -25.09 -6.20 -1.56
CA THR A 344 -26.14 -5.64 -2.40
C THR A 344 -26.79 -6.74 -3.22
N ALA A 345 -28.11 -6.79 -3.21
CA ALA A 345 -28.86 -7.71 -4.05
C ALA A 345 -28.59 -7.44 -5.53
N VAL A 346 -28.11 -8.46 -6.24
CA VAL A 346 -27.87 -8.41 -7.69
C VAL A 346 -29.09 -9.00 -8.41
N ARG A 347 -29.73 -8.19 -9.25
CA ARG A 347 -30.99 -8.55 -9.95
C ARG A 347 -30.91 -8.25 -11.46
N ASP A 348 -29.71 -8.33 -12.03
CA ASP A 348 -29.48 -8.00 -13.44
C ASP A 348 -29.98 -9.09 -14.42
N GLY A 349 -30.41 -10.26 -13.91
CA GLY A 349 -30.86 -11.39 -14.71
C GLY A 349 -29.75 -12.06 -15.54
N LYS A 350 -28.51 -11.61 -15.37
CA LYS A 350 -27.32 -12.13 -16.10
C LYS A 350 -26.31 -12.75 -15.18
N SER A 351 -26.25 -12.29 -13.92
CA SER A 351 -25.35 -12.86 -12.93
C SER A 351 -25.82 -14.25 -12.48
N SER A 352 -24.87 -15.15 -12.29
CA SER A 352 -25.11 -16.49 -11.77
C SER A 352 -23.90 -16.96 -10.96
N LEU A 353 -24.09 -18.00 -10.15
CA LEU A 353 -23.02 -18.70 -9.46
C LEU A 353 -22.72 -20.02 -10.17
N GLU A 354 -21.44 -20.39 -10.24
CA GLU A 354 -20.95 -21.68 -10.69
C GLU A 354 -20.28 -22.38 -9.51
N PHE A 355 -20.43 -23.69 -9.38
CA PHE A 355 -19.66 -24.48 -8.44
C PHE A 355 -19.10 -25.74 -9.10
N GLY A 356 -17.89 -26.10 -8.70
CA GLY A 356 -17.16 -27.24 -9.24
C GLY A 356 -16.12 -27.77 -8.26
N PHE A 357 -15.67 -29.01 -8.50
CA PHE A 357 -14.59 -29.59 -7.73
C PHE A 357 -13.27 -28.90 -8.05
N CYS A 358 -12.45 -28.69 -7.03
CA CYS A 358 -11.11 -28.16 -7.16
C CYS A 358 -10.05 -29.19 -6.70
N ASP A 359 -8.79 -28.86 -6.88
CA ASP A 359 -7.64 -29.73 -6.63
C ASP A 359 -7.45 -30.13 -5.14
N ASP A 360 -8.08 -29.40 -4.24
CA ASP A 360 -8.15 -29.73 -2.80
C ASP A 360 -9.23 -30.75 -2.45
N GLY A 361 -10.00 -31.22 -3.44
CA GLY A 361 -11.09 -32.16 -3.26
C GLY A 361 -12.40 -31.54 -2.76
N TYR A 362 -12.43 -30.23 -2.56
CA TYR A 362 -13.65 -29.52 -2.19
C TYR A 362 -14.39 -28.96 -3.41
N VAL A 363 -15.64 -28.60 -3.21
CA VAL A 363 -16.46 -27.93 -4.24
C VAL A 363 -16.51 -26.44 -3.89
N HIS A 364 -15.86 -25.65 -4.71
CA HIS A 364 -15.80 -24.20 -4.59
C HIS A 364 -16.85 -23.52 -5.46
N TRP A 365 -17.23 -22.31 -5.04
CA TRP A 365 -18.19 -21.47 -5.74
C TRP A 365 -17.51 -20.21 -6.29
N ARG A 366 -17.98 -19.77 -7.47
CA ARG A 366 -17.52 -18.51 -8.07
C ARG A 366 -18.67 -17.82 -8.80
N ALA A 367 -18.52 -16.51 -9.05
CA ALA A 367 -19.34 -15.81 -10.03
C ALA A 367 -19.12 -16.44 -11.42
N SER A 368 -20.18 -16.58 -12.22
CA SER A 368 -20.05 -17.03 -13.59
C SER A 368 -19.30 -15.98 -14.45
N GLU A 369 -18.55 -16.45 -15.44
CA GLU A 369 -17.98 -15.57 -16.47
C GLU A 369 -19.08 -14.76 -17.17
N GLY A 370 -18.88 -13.45 -17.31
CA GLY A 370 -19.84 -12.54 -17.92
C GLY A 370 -20.90 -12.01 -16.98
N SER A 371 -20.85 -12.34 -15.67
CA SER A 371 -21.62 -11.63 -14.66
C SER A 371 -21.24 -10.15 -14.66
N GLU A 372 -22.24 -9.25 -14.73
CA GLU A 372 -21.98 -7.79 -14.74
C GLU A 372 -21.43 -7.29 -13.41
N LYS A 373 -21.72 -8.00 -12.34
CA LYS A 373 -21.22 -7.69 -10.98
C LYS A 373 -20.54 -8.90 -10.39
N LYS A 374 -19.50 -8.65 -9.61
CA LYS A 374 -18.86 -9.69 -8.82
C LYS A 374 -19.86 -10.19 -7.78
N VAL A 375 -20.22 -11.47 -7.89
CA VAL A 375 -21.16 -12.16 -7.00
C VAL A 375 -20.33 -13.07 -6.09
N ASN A 376 -20.57 -12.99 -4.77
CA ASN A 376 -19.86 -13.82 -3.79
C ASN A 376 -20.81 -14.64 -2.88
N GLY A 377 -22.09 -14.60 -3.16
CA GLY A 377 -23.08 -15.32 -2.37
C GLY A 377 -24.49 -15.23 -2.91
N TYR A 378 -25.42 -15.79 -2.14
CA TYR A 378 -26.84 -15.82 -2.48
C TYR A 378 -27.73 -15.51 -1.28
N LYS A 379 -29.02 -15.25 -1.58
CA LYS A 379 -30.09 -15.09 -0.60
C LYS A 379 -31.46 -15.40 -1.20
N PHE A 380 -32.45 -15.54 -0.34
CA PHE A 380 -33.84 -15.80 -0.70
C PHE A 380 -34.64 -14.50 -0.53
N MET A 381 -34.72 -13.70 -1.57
CA MET A 381 -35.35 -12.37 -1.58
C MET A 381 -36.87 -12.44 -1.58
N LEU A 382 -37.52 -11.61 -0.78
CA LEU A 382 -38.95 -11.40 -0.85
C LEU A 382 -39.28 -10.24 -1.80
N MET A 383 -40.05 -10.53 -2.84
CA MET A 383 -40.40 -9.58 -3.90
C MET A 383 -41.88 -9.21 -3.80
N ASP A 384 -42.16 -7.90 -3.84
CA ASP A 384 -43.50 -7.37 -4.05
C ASP A 384 -43.63 -6.96 -5.52
N GLY A 385 -44.27 -7.82 -6.31
CA GLY A 385 -44.27 -7.72 -7.77
C GLY A 385 -42.81 -7.79 -8.32
N SER A 386 -42.40 -6.75 -9.03
CA SER A 386 -41.03 -6.64 -9.57
C SER A 386 -40.04 -5.95 -8.61
N SER A 387 -40.50 -5.44 -7.48
CA SER A 387 -39.70 -4.66 -6.54
C SER A 387 -39.21 -5.54 -5.39
N TYR A 388 -37.92 -5.40 -5.06
CA TYR A 388 -37.38 -6.03 -3.86
C TYR A 388 -37.88 -5.31 -2.62
N SER A 389 -38.51 -6.07 -1.72
CA SER A 389 -39.15 -5.52 -0.50
C SER A 389 -38.13 -5.00 0.55
N GLY A 390 -36.85 -5.31 0.37
CA GLY A 390 -35.80 -5.07 1.38
C GLY A 390 -35.70 -6.21 2.40
N TYR A 391 -36.56 -7.23 2.31
CA TYR A 391 -36.58 -8.36 3.22
C TYR A 391 -36.18 -9.66 2.49
N ASP A 392 -35.54 -10.56 3.23
CA ASP A 392 -35.17 -11.89 2.78
C ASP A 392 -35.89 -12.93 3.63
N VAL A 393 -36.15 -14.12 3.09
CA VAL A 393 -36.63 -15.25 3.88
C VAL A 393 -35.60 -15.57 4.96
N ALA A 394 -36.03 -15.71 6.21
CA ALA A 394 -35.15 -15.88 7.38
C ALA A 394 -34.14 -14.75 7.60
N TYR A 395 -34.23 -13.64 6.87
CA TYR A 395 -33.29 -12.49 6.95
C TYR A 395 -31.82 -12.86 6.80
N LYS A 396 -31.53 -13.93 6.06
CA LYS A 396 -30.18 -14.50 5.93
C LYS A 396 -29.57 -14.27 4.53
N THR A 397 -28.29 -14.02 4.54
CA THR A 397 -27.43 -13.96 3.34
C THR A 397 -26.29 -14.96 3.52
N TYR A 398 -25.96 -15.71 2.48
CA TYR A 398 -24.96 -16.76 2.47
C TYR A 398 -23.81 -16.37 1.54
N SER A 399 -22.57 -16.39 2.03
CA SER A 399 -21.35 -16.10 1.26
C SER A 399 -20.20 -17.01 1.68
N ASN A 400 -19.05 -16.89 1.02
CA ASN A 400 -17.88 -17.72 1.27
C ASN A 400 -18.21 -19.22 1.27
N LEU A 401 -18.80 -19.66 0.17
CA LEU A 401 -19.43 -20.96 0.03
C LEU A 401 -18.41 -22.03 -0.28
N LEU A 402 -18.39 -23.10 0.53
CA LEU A 402 -17.55 -24.28 0.33
C LEU A 402 -18.38 -25.54 0.62
N MET A 403 -18.26 -26.57 -0.21
CA MET A 403 -18.94 -27.84 0.02
C MET A 403 -17.96 -29.01 0.06
N VAL A 404 -18.21 -29.93 0.97
CA VAL A 404 -17.46 -31.19 1.10
C VAL A 404 -18.43 -32.36 0.83
N LYS A 405 -18.10 -33.24 -0.12
CA LYS A 405 -18.91 -34.42 -0.41
C LYS A 405 -18.79 -35.37 0.77
N MET A 406 -19.94 -35.85 1.26
CA MET A 406 -20.04 -36.76 2.42
C MET A 406 -19.98 -38.25 1.99
#